data_0175fb1beb4c9ccc4f517a57bbc822b4
#
_entry.id   0175fb1beb4c9ccc4f517a57bbc822b4
#
_cell.length_a   1.000
_cell.length_b   1.000
_cell.length_c   1.000
_cell.angle_alpha   90.00
_cell.angle_beta   90.00
_cell.angle_gamma   90.00
#
_symmetry.space_group_name_H-M   'P 1'
#
loop_
_entity.id
_entity.type
_entity.pdbx_description
1 polymer ?
#
loop_
_entity_poly.entity_id
_entity_poly.type
_entity_poly.pdbx_seq_one_letter_code
_entity_poly.pdbx_strand_id
1 'polypeptide(L)'
;MDYLLDVHTHTIASGHAYNSMMEMAKAGFDKGLKLLGITEHAPMMPGTCHSLYFHNLKVVPRTMCGIEVMLGVELNILDYDGHVDLDERTLRQLDLKIASLHSVCIQPGTKKENTQAVLGAIHNPLVDIIAVSYTHLR
;
A
#
# COMPACT_ATOMS: atom_id res chain seq x y z
N MET A 1 -22.84 9.30 8.62
CA MET A 1 -21.39 9.57 8.70
C MET A 1 -20.90 9.58 7.26
N ASP A 2 -20.31 10.68 6.82
CA ASP A 2 -19.83 10.80 5.44
C ASP A 2 -18.35 10.46 5.41
N TYR A 3 -17.97 9.47 4.60
CA TYR A 3 -16.56 9.15 4.34
C TYR A 3 -16.05 10.13 3.28
N LEU A 4 -15.00 10.89 3.60
CA LEU A 4 -14.43 11.88 2.71
C LEU A 4 -13.19 11.37 1.97
N LEU A 5 -12.56 10.32 2.46
CA LEU A 5 -11.36 9.73 1.87
C LEU A 5 -11.33 8.21 2.10
N ASP A 6 -10.68 7.52 1.17
CA ASP A 6 -10.23 6.14 1.32
C ASP A 6 -8.79 6.08 0.80
N VAL A 7 -7.84 5.72 1.64
CA VAL A 7 -6.41 5.78 1.31
C VAL A 7 -5.74 4.41 1.21
N HIS A 8 -6.52 3.32 1.29
CA HIS A 8 -6.00 1.98 1.16
C HIS A 8 -6.85 1.17 0.19
N THR A 9 -6.55 1.29 -1.09
CA THR A 9 -7.27 0.57 -2.15
C THR A 9 -6.33 -0.05 -3.18
N HIS A 10 -6.82 -1.09 -3.85
CA HIS A 10 -6.09 -1.85 -4.86
C HIS A 10 -6.82 -1.85 -6.18
N THR A 11 -6.05 -1.98 -7.26
CA THR A 11 -6.55 -2.14 -8.62
C THR A 11 -6.10 -3.47 -9.21
N ILE A 12 -6.40 -3.69 -10.48
CA ILE A 12 -5.95 -4.87 -11.23
C ILE A 12 -4.42 -5.05 -11.19
N ALA A 13 -3.65 -3.99 -10.92
CA ALA A 13 -2.20 -4.07 -10.79
C ALA A 13 -1.74 -4.90 -9.59
N SER A 14 -2.53 -5.00 -8.54
CA SER A 14 -2.26 -5.88 -7.38
C SER A 14 -2.53 -7.37 -7.62
N GLY A 15 -3.10 -7.73 -8.78
CA GLY A 15 -3.32 -9.13 -9.18
C GLY A 15 -4.52 -9.83 -8.54
N HIS A 16 -5.16 -9.25 -7.53
CA HIS A 16 -6.33 -9.81 -6.84
C HIS A 16 -7.48 -8.80 -6.63
N ALA A 17 -7.38 -7.64 -7.27
CA ALA A 17 -8.48 -6.70 -7.46
C ALA A 17 -8.80 -6.59 -8.96
N TYR A 18 -9.97 -6.07 -9.32
CA TYR A 18 -10.48 -6.26 -10.67
C TYR A 18 -10.84 -4.96 -11.39
N ASN A 19 -10.72 -3.82 -10.71
CA ASN A 19 -10.97 -2.51 -11.29
C ASN A 19 -9.66 -1.83 -11.70
N SER A 20 -9.72 -1.05 -12.77
CA SER A 20 -8.64 -0.15 -13.15
C SER A 20 -8.60 1.08 -12.21
N MET A 21 -7.49 1.81 -12.24
CA MET A 21 -7.30 3.07 -11.52
C MET A 21 -8.41 4.09 -11.85
N MET A 22 -8.79 4.18 -13.12
CA MET A 22 -9.84 5.11 -13.59
C MET A 22 -11.22 4.72 -13.07
N GLU A 23 -11.55 3.43 -13.04
CA GLU A 23 -12.82 2.93 -12.49
C GLU A 23 -12.91 3.17 -11.00
N MET A 24 -11.81 2.97 -10.26
CA MET A 24 -11.72 3.26 -8.83
C MET A 24 -11.93 4.76 -8.56
N ALA A 25 -11.25 5.63 -9.30
CA ALA A 25 -11.39 7.08 -9.18
C ALA A 25 -12.83 7.53 -9.47
N LYS A 26 -13.45 7.00 -10.54
CA LYS A 26 -14.85 7.29 -10.86
C LYS A 26 -15.80 6.82 -9.78
N ALA A 27 -15.64 5.60 -9.28
CA ALA A 27 -16.47 5.05 -8.20
C ALA A 27 -16.34 5.86 -6.91
N GLY A 28 -15.12 6.29 -6.57
CA GLY A 28 -14.85 7.16 -5.42
C GLY A 28 -15.57 8.51 -5.55
N PHE A 29 -15.46 9.15 -6.71
CA PHE A 29 -16.17 10.39 -6.99
C PHE A 29 -17.70 10.23 -6.88
N ASP A 30 -18.26 9.20 -7.49
CA ASP A 30 -19.70 8.92 -7.47
C ASP A 30 -20.24 8.65 -6.05
N LYS A 31 -19.36 8.15 -5.14
CA LYS A 31 -19.66 7.96 -3.72
C LYS A 31 -19.41 9.19 -2.85
N GLY A 32 -18.94 10.29 -3.42
CA GLY A 32 -18.70 11.56 -2.73
C GLY A 32 -17.35 11.66 -2.01
N LEU A 33 -16.42 10.73 -2.26
CA LEU A 33 -15.06 10.87 -1.77
C LEU A 33 -14.39 12.11 -2.37
N LYS A 34 -13.50 12.74 -1.61
CA LYS A 34 -12.68 13.87 -2.03
C LYS A 34 -11.26 13.45 -2.38
N LEU A 35 -10.80 12.36 -1.76
CA LEU A 35 -9.48 11.81 -1.95
C LEU A 35 -9.56 10.28 -2.01
N LEU A 36 -8.84 9.69 -2.98
CA LEU A 36 -8.64 8.25 -3.11
C LEU A 36 -7.15 7.92 -3.11
N GLY A 37 -6.71 7.02 -2.22
CA GLY A 37 -5.37 6.45 -2.25
C GLY A 37 -5.37 5.13 -3.01
N ILE A 38 -4.57 5.02 -4.05
CA ILE A 38 -4.30 3.77 -4.77
C ILE A 38 -2.95 3.26 -4.32
N THR A 39 -2.97 2.16 -3.57
CA THR A 39 -1.82 1.62 -2.83
C THR A 39 -1.65 0.14 -3.15
N GLU A 40 -1.17 -0.14 -4.37
CA GLU A 40 -0.95 -1.51 -4.83
C GLU A 40 0.03 -2.26 -3.93
N HIS A 41 -0.13 -3.57 -3.83
CA HIS A 41 0.86 -4.40 -3.14
C HIS A 41 2.24 -4.30 -3.78
N ALA A 42 3.25 -4.14 -2.96
CA ALA A 42 4.64 -4.09 -3.36
C ALA A 42 5.15 -5.45 -3.91
N PRO A 43 6.28 -5.47 -4.63
CA PRO A 43 6.68 -6.59 -5.52
C PRO A 43 6.84 -7.97 -4.89
N MET A 44 7.05 -8.07 -3.57
CA MET A 44 7.20 -9.38 -2.91
C MET A 44 5.86 -10.09 -2.67
N MET A 45 4.74 -9.40 -2.85
CA MET A 45 3.42 -10.04 -2.85
C MET A 45 3.26 -10.87 -4.13
N PRO A 46 2.92 -12.17 -4.04
CA PRO A 46 2.70 -13.00 -5.24
C PRO A 46 1.59 -12.45 -6.13
N GLY A 47 1.84 -12.37 -7.43
CA GLY A 47 0.85 -11.97 -8.43
C GLY A 47 0.68 -10.45 -8.63
N THR A 48 1.41 -9.62 -7.89
CA THR A 48 1.37 -8.17 -8.03
C THR A 48 2.25 -7.64 -9.17
N CYS A 49 2.22 -6.33 -9.36
CA CYS A 49 3.03 -5.64 -10.37
C CYS A 49 4.52 -5.54 -9.98
N HIS A 50 5.36 -5.39 -11.00
CA HIS A 50 6.80 -5.23 -10.84
C HIS A 50 7.16 -3.86 -10.24
N SER A 51 8.34 -3.73 -9.60
CA SER A 51 8.86 -2.47 -9.03
C SER A 51 8.85 -1.28 -10.02
N LEU A 52 8.99 -1.53 -11.32
CA LEU A 52 8.91 -0.52 -12.35
C LEU A 52 7.55 0.21 -12.37
N TYR A 53 6.46 -0.45 -12.00
CA TYR A 53 5.14 0.18 -11.87
C TYR A 53 5.21 1.37 -10.91
N PHE A 54 5.72 1.16 -9.70
CA PHE A 54 5.83 2.20 -8.67
C PHE A 54 6.73 3.35 -9.11
N HIS A 55 7.86 3.03 -9.73
CA HIS A 55 8.77 4.04 -10.27
C HIS A 55 8.10 4.90 -11.36
N ASN A 56 7.16 4.33 -12.11
CA ASN A 56 6.45 5.01 -13.20
C ASN A 56 5.25 5.85 -12.72
N LEU A 57 4.76 5.67 -11.50
CA LEU A 57 3.62 6.43 -10.96
C LEU A 57 3.84 7.95 -10.96
N LYS A 58 5.08 8.42 -11.01
CA LYS A 58 5.43 9.85 -11.11
C LYS A 58 4.83 10.59 -12.31
N VAL A 59 4.50 9.88 -13.40
CA VAL A 59 3.91 10.49 -14.61
C VAL A 59 2.37 10.45 -14.62
N VAL A 60 1.77 9.80 -13.65
CA VAL A 60 0.32 9.65 -13.53
C VAL A 60 -0.29 10.89 -12.89
N PRO A 61 -1.35 11.49 -13.45
CA PRO A 61 -2.02 12.65 -12.85
C PRO A 61 -2.55 12.37 -11.44
N ARG A 62 -2.48 13.37 -10.55
CA ARG A 62 -3.00 13.33 -9.18
C ARG A 62 -4.46 13.79 -9.08
N THR A 63 -5.13 13.95 -10.21
CA THR A 63 -6.57 14.22 -10.30
C THR A 63 -7.15 13.36 -11.41
N MET A 64 -8.15 12.58 -11.09
CA MET A 64 -8.84 11.69 -12.04
C MET A 64 -10.34 11.73 -11.78
N CYS A 65 -11.15 11.79 -12.84
CA CYS A 65 -12.61 11.76 -12.75
C CYS A 65 -13.21 12.78 -11.75
N GLY A 66 -12.51 13.88 -11.48
CA GLY A 66 -12.97 14.93 -10.55
C GLY A 66 -12.63 14.70 -9.07
N ILE A 67 -11.83 13.69 -8.75
CA ILE A 67 -11.36 13.39 -7.39
C ILE A 67 -9.82 13.51 -7.31
N GLU A 68 -9.29 13.92 -6.16
CA GLU A 68 -7.86 13.84 -5.88
C GLU A 68 -7.43 12.38 -5.69
N VAL A 69 -6.26 12.02 -6.22
CA VAL A 69 -5.70 10.66 -6.11
C VAL A 69 -4.29 10.72 -5.55
N MET A 70 -4.05 10.00 -4.46
CA MET A 70 -2.71 9.68 -3.97
C MET A 70 -2.25 8.35 -4.56
N LEU A 71 -1.04 8.32 -5.10
CA LEU A 71 -0.45 7.13 -5.70
C LEU A 71 0.66 6.61 -4.81
N GLY A 72 0.41 5.47 -4.22
CA GLY A 72 1.25 4.91 -3.18
C GLY A 72 1.51 3.42 -3.32
N VAL A 73 1.82 2.81 -2.20
CA VAL A 73 2.16 1.39 -2.11
C VAL A 73 1.70 0.81 -0.79
N GLU A 74 1.27 -0.44 -0.80
CA GLU A 74 1.19 -1.28 0.38
C GLU A 74 2.43 -2.19 0.40
N LEU A 75 3.39 -1.81 1.25
CA LEU A 75 4.67 -2.47 1.45
C LEU A 75 4.50 -3.78 2.23
N ASN A 76 5.31 -4.77 1.89
CA ASN A 76 5.42 -5.99 2.67
C ASN A 76 6.56 -5.85 3.68
N ILE A 77 6.28 -6.15 4.95
CA ILE A 77 7.32 -6.33 5.97
C ILE A 77 7.95 -7.71 5.72
N LEU A 78 9.26 -7.75 5.52
CA LEU A 78 9.99 -8.94 5.02
C LEU A 78 10.69 -9.74 6.12
N ASP A 79 10.99 -9.10 7.24
CA ASP A 79 11.71 -9.72 8.34
C ASP A 79 11.34 -9.12 9.70
N TYR A 80 11.92 -9.65 10.77
CA TYR A 80 11.62 -9.20 12.13
C TYR A 80 12.30 -7.88 12.51
N ASP A 81 13.20 -7.37 11.67
CA ASP A 81 13.80 -6.03 11.82
C ASP A 81 12.93 -4.94 11.15
N GLY A 82 11.91 -5.34 10.39
CA GLY A 82 10.93 -4.43 9.77
C GLY A 82 11.37 -3.89 8.43
N HIS A 83 12.29 -4.55 7.73
CA HIS A 83 12.64 -4.18 6.37
C HIS A 83 11.46 -4.36 5.42
N VAL A 84 11.40 -3.51 4.41
CA VAL A 84 10.33 -3.49 3.40
C VAL A 84 10.89 -3.67 1.99
N ASP A 85 10.05 -4.02 1.04
CA ASP A 85 10.41 -4.53 -0.27
C ASP A 85 10.56 -3.51 -1.41
N LEU A 86 10.58 -2.22 -1.12
CA LEU A 86 10.96 -1.18 -2.09
C LEU A 86 12.15 -0.37 -1.61
N ASP A 87 12.97 0.06 -2.55
CA ASP A 87 14.12 0.91 -2.27
C ASP A 87 13.71 2.34 -1.89
N GLU A 88 14.56 3.01 -1.13
CA GLU A 88 14.34 4.36 -0.61
C GLU A 88 14.05 5.38 -1.73
N ARG A 89 14.73 5.28 -2.88
CA ARG A 89 14.55 6.20 -4.00
C ARG A 89 13.13 6.11 -4.56
N THR A 90 12.60 4.90 -4.69
CA THR A 90 11.23 4.66 -5.15
C THR A 90 10.23 5.16 -4.11
N LEU A 91 10.44 4.83 -2.83
CA LEU A 91 9.56 5.28 -1.74
C LEU A 91 9.41 6.79 -1.65
N ARG A 92 10.50 7.55 -1.84
CA ARG A 92 10.47 9.02 -1.83
C ARG A 92 9.67 9.66 -2.99
N GLN A 93 9.33 8.91 -4.02
CA GLN A 93 8.54 9.37 -5.16
C GLN A 93 7.04 9.10 -5.01
N LEU A 94 6.65 8.30 -4.02
CA LEU A 94 5.27 7.91 -3.77
C LEU A 94 4.60 8.85 -2.78
N ASP A 95 3.31 9.09 -2.99
CA ASP A 95 2.53 10.00 -2.16
C ASP A 95 2.17 9.37 -0.80
N LEU A 96 2.03 8.02 -0.76
CA LEU A 96 1.61 7.28 0.44
C LEU A 96 2.30 5.92 0.51
N LYS A 97 2.81 5.56 1.69
CA LYS A 97 3.48 4.28 1.97
C LYS A 97 2.84 3.64 3.19
N ILE A 98 2.10 2.57 2.95
CA ILE A 98 1.46 1.74 3.97
C ILE A 98 2.34 0.50 4.16
N ALA A 99 2.59 0.06 5.37
CA ALA A 99 3.30 -1.19 5.63
C ALA A 99 2.40 -2.21 6.32
N SER A 100 2.44 -3.43 5.82
CA SER A 100 1.60 -4.55 6.28
C SER A 100 2.42 -5.82 6.53
N LEU A 101 1.99 -6.61 7.49
CA LEU A 101 2.59 -7.90 7.81
C LEU A 101 1.81 -9.01 7.08
N HIS A 102 2.23 -9.36 5.87
CA HIS A 102 1.61 -10.39 5.06
C HIS A 102 2.29 -11.75 5.25
N SER A 103 1.55 -12.75 5.68
CA SER A 103 2.09 -14.10 5.95
C SER A 103 2.66 -14.81 4.72
N VAL A 104 2.36 -14.34 3.51
CA VAL A 104 2.94 -14.85 2.25
C VAL A 104 4.30 -14.23 1.95
N CYS A 105 4.66 -13.11 2.60
CA CYS A 105 5.91 -12.38 2.39
C CYS A 105 6.91 -12.55 3.53
N ILE A 106 6.43 -12.94 4.72
CA ILE A 106 7.27 -13.23 5.89
C ILE A 106 6.78 -14.50 6.57
N GLN A 107 7.69 -15.38 6.98
CA GLN A 107 7.35 -16.52 7.83
C GLN A 107 6.84 -15.98 9.18
N PRO A 108 5.59 -16.27 9.58
CA PRO A 108 5.09 -15.85 10.88
C PRO A 108 5.92 -16.44 12.01
N GLY A 109 6.40 -15.59 12.89
CA GLY A 109 7.16 -15.97 14.09
C GLY A 109 6.30 -16.01 15.34
N THR A 110 6.96 -15.97 16.49
CA THR A 110 6.30 -15.79 17.79
C THR A 110 5.62 -14.41 17.86
N LYS A 111 4.71 -14.23 18.81
CA LYS A 111 4.07 -12.93 19.07
C LYS A 111 5.11 -11.81 19.25
N LYS A 112 6.24 -12.10 19.94
CA LYS A 112 7.31 -11.14 20.16
C LYS A 112 8.00 -10.75 18.84
N GLU A 113 8.34 -11.73 18.01
CA GLU A 113 9.00 -11.50 16.71
C GLU A 113 8.08 -10.73 15.75
N ASN A 114 6.81 -11.09 15.66
CA ASN A 114 5.84 -10.38 14.83
C ASN A 114 5.64 -8.93 15.31
N THR A 115 5.60 -8.71 16.64
CA THR A 115 5.55 -7.36 17.20
C THR A 115 6.81 -6.57 16.86
N GLN A 116 7.98 -7.20 16.92
CA GLN A 116 9.26 -6.58 16.60
C GLN A 116 9.30 -6.15 15.11
N ALA A 117 8.82 -6.99 14.20
CA ALA A 117 8.71 -6.68 12.77
C ALA A 117 7.87 -5.41 12.52
N VAL A 118 6.70 -5.33 13.16
CA VAL A 118 5.82 -4.15 13.04
C VAL A 118 6.47 -2.91 13.65
N LEU A 119 7.11 -3.02 14.81
CA LEU A 119 7.83 -1.90 15.44
C LEU A 119 9.00 -1.42 14.57
N GLY A 120 9.72 -2.33 13.91
CA GLY A 120 10.76 -1.99 12.95
C GLY A 120 10.22 -1.16 11.79
N ALA A 121 9.09 -1.57 11.21
CA ALA A 121 8.43 -0.81 10.15
C ALA A 121 7.92 0.55 10.63
N ILE A 122 7.41 0.67 11.86
CA ILE A 122 7.00 1.96 12.47
C ILE A 122 8.18 2.93 12.59
N HIS A 123 9.37 2.44 12.89
CA HIS A 123 10.57 3.27 13.01
C HIS A 123 11.17 3.68 11.64
N ASN A 124 10.69 3.11 10.54
CA ASN A 124 11.12 3.52 9.21
C ASN A 124 10.48 4.88 8.85
N PRO A 125 11.27 5.96 8.69
CA PRO A 125 10.74 7.30 8.43
C PRO A 125 10.07 7.46 7.06
N LEU A 126 10.13 6.44 6.21
CA LEU A 126 9.49 6.41 4.90
C LEU A 126 8.14 5.66 4.91
N VAL A 127 7.72 5.11 6.04
CA VAL A 127 6.41 4.48 6.22
C VAL A 127 5.47 5.49 6.87
N ASP A 128 4.31 5.71 6.24
CA ASP A 128 3.32 6.69 6.71
C ASP A 128 2.24 6.02 7.58
N ILE A 129 1.84 4.80 7.23
CA ILE A 129 0.72 4.08 7.87
C ILE A 129 1.11 2.62 8.09
N ILE A 130 0.67 2.04 9.21
CA ILE A 130 0.68 0.60 9.43
C ILE A 130 -0.75 0.07 9.23
N ALA A 131 -0.91 -0.87 8.32
CA ALA A 131 -2.15 -1.59 8.10
C ALA A 131 -1.98 -3.06 8.51
N VAL A 132 -2.77 -3.96 8.06
CA VAL A 132 -2.83 -5.40 8.35
C VAL A 132 -1.65 -5.95 9.18
N SER A 133 -1.73 -5.82 10.49
CA SER A 133 -0.63 -6.20 11.40
C SER A 133 -0.95 -7.35 12.34
N TYR A 134 -2.17 -7.97 12.25
CA TYR A 134 -2.61 -8.72 13.41
C TYR A 134 -3.57 -9.87 13.20
N THR A 135 -4.35 -9.86 12.13
CA THR A 135 -5.61 -10.62 12.11
C THR A 135 -5.47 -12.14 12.11
N HIS A 136 -4.31 -12.67 11.75
CA HIS A 136 -4.10 -14.11 11.61
C HIS A 136 -2.88 -14.63 12.37
N LEU A 137 -2.24 -13.79 13.18
CA LEU A 137 -1.04 -14.12 13.94
C LEU A 137 -1.38 -14.36 15.41
N ARG A 138 -2.26 -15.32 15.67
CA ARG A 138 -2.58 -15.79 17.02
C ARG A 138 -1.56 -16.77 17.53
#